data_f586ca9f74033b5bf527756ff7ecea61
#
_entry.id   f586ca9f74033b5bf527756ff7ecea61
#
_cell.length_a   1.000
_cell.length_b   1.000
_cell.length_c   1.000
_cell.angle_alpha   90.00
_cell.angle_beta   90.00
_cell.angle_gamma   90.00
#
_symmetry.space_group_name_H-M   'P 1'
#
loop_
_entity.id
_entity.type
_entity.pdbx_description
1 polymer ?
#
loop_
_entity_poly.entity_id
_entity_poly.type
_entity_poly.pdbx_seq_one_letter_code
_entity_poly.pdbx_strand_id
1 'polypeptide(L)'
;ASAIIETVWCMPEKTPFDIDERMSIIGADGFVHIQDTFPNFGLCTKDGFRSPDTTYWPDLHGAKAGALRDEFIYFGQCAIDDRKPTIVTPEESMESVRVTLAAEESARTGQVVMLD
;
A
#
# COMPACT_ATOMS: atom_id res chain seq x y z
N ALA A 1 18.78 11.01 3.59
CA ALA A 1 17.66 10.53 2.78
C ALA A 1 16.39 11.29 3.11
N SER A 2 15.47 11.39 2.19
CA SER A 2 14.13 11.91 2.43
C SER A 2 13.10 10.96 1.85
N ALA A 3 11.90 10.89 2.46
CA ALA A 3 10.80 10.13 1.96
C ALA A 3 9.53 10.99 1.99
N ILE A 4 8.70 10.82 0.96
CA ILE A 4 7.35 11.37 0.90
C ILE A 4 6.41 10.18 0.70
N ILE A 5 5.42 10.06 1.57
CA ILE A 5 4.37 9.05 1.50
C ILE A 5 3.04 9.78 1.47
N GLU A 6 2.24 9.45 0.48
CA GLU A 6 0.88 9.96 0.32
C GLU A 6 -0.09 8.79 0.25
N THR A 7 -1.11 8.80 1.10
CA THR A 7 -2.20 7.82 1.08
C THR A 7 -3.51 8.58 1.20
N VAL A 8 -4.39 8.44 0.22
CA VAL A 8 -5.66 9.17 0.18
C VAL A 8 -6.82 8.19 0.33
N TRP A 9 -7.58 8.33 1.42
CA TRP A 9 -8.76 7.53 1.75
C TRP A 9 -10.07 8.26 1.54
N CYS A 10 -10.05 9.60 1.45
CA CYS A 10 -11.22 10.46 1.34
C CYS A 10 -11.53 10.83 -0.11
N MET A 11 -11.56 9.85 -0.98
CA MET A 11 -11.85 10.06 -2.40
C MET A 11 -13.33 10.42 -2.61
N PRO A 12 -13.65 11.31 -3.55
CA PRO A 12 -15.04 11.55 -3.94
C PRO A 12 -15.70 10.27 -4.46
N GLU A 13 -17.00 10.09 -4.16
CA GLU A 13 -17.77 8.87 -4.50
C GLU A 13 -17.68 8.45 -5.99
N LYS A 14 -17.51 9.42 -6.88
CA LYS A 14 -17.42 9.18 -8.33
C LYS A 14 -15.99 9.04 -8.86
N THR A 15 -15.00 8.96 -7.97
CA THR A 15 -13.62 8.71 -8.38
C THR A 15 -13.54 7.33 -9.06
N PRO A 16 -12.83 7.22 -10.19
CA PRO A 16 -12.79 5.98 -10.97
C PRO A 16 -11.89 4.89 -10.37
N PHE A 17 -11.28 5.12 -9.22
CA PHE A 17 -10.39 4.20 -8.51
C PHE A 17 -10.60 4.34 -6.99
N ASP A 18 -10.31 3.29 -6.24
CA ASP A 18 -10.60 3.21 -4.80
C ASP A 18 -9.41 3.63 -3.93
N ILE A 19 -8.18 3.53 -4.45
CA ILE A 19 -6.93 3.78 -3.73
C ILE A 19 -6.07 4.76 -4.52
N ASP A 20 -5.47 5.72 -3.83
CA ASP A 20 -4.42 6.61 -4.35
C ASP A 20 -3.23 6.60 -3.38
N GLU A 21 -2.20 5.84 -3.72
CA GLU A 21 -1.01 5.67 -2.91
C GLU A 21 0.23 6.02 -3.71
N ARG A 22 1.12 6.79 -3.07
CA ARG A 22 2.40 7.18 -3.65
C ARG A 22 3.48 7.17 -2.59
N MET A 23 4.66 6.72 -2.99
CA MET A 23 5.85 6.79 -2.16
C MET A 23 7.05 7.21 -3.00
N SER A 24 7.80 8.17 -2.51
CA SER A 24 9.09 8.55 -3.10
C SER A 24 10.15 8.56 -1.99
N ILE A 25 11.23 7.83 -2.18
CA ILE A 25 12.37 7.78 -1.27
C ILE A 25 13.59 8.20 -2.08
N ILE A 26 14.31 9.21 -1.59
CA ILE A 26 15.52 9.74 -2.21
C ILE A 26 16.69 9.59 -1.24
N GLY A 27 17.69 8.85 -1.65
CA GLY A 27 18.96 8.68 -0.95
C GLY A 27 20.14 9.30 -1.70
N ALA A 28 21.34 9.18 -1.15
CA ALA A 28 22.57 9.67 -1.78
C ALA A 28 22.88 8.90 -3.08
N ASP A 29 22.61 7.59 -3.09
CA ASP A 29 23.04 6.68 -4.15
C ASP A 29 21.88 6.24 -5.08
N GLY A 30 20.67 6.76 -4.86
CA GLY A 30 19.54 6.39 -5.69
C GLY A 30 18.19 6.85 -5.15
N PHE A 31 17.14 6.49 -5.88
CA PHE A 31 15.76 6.76 -5.49
C PHE A 31 14.86 5.57 -5.74
N VAL A 32 13.77 5.50 -4.98
CA VAL A 32 12.63 4.59 -5.21
C VAL A 32 11.40 5.45 -5.41
N HIS A 33 10.61 5.11 -6.41
CA HIS A 33 9.30 5.72 -6.65
C HIS A 33 8.27 4.62 -6.85
N ILE A 34 7.23 4.64 -6.02
CA ILE A 34 6.08 3.75 -6.10
C ILE A 34 4.86 4.62 -6.32
N GLN A 35 4.07 4.27 -7.31
CA GLN A 35 2.79 4.90 -7.55
C GLN A 35 1.79 3.82 -7.94
N ASP A 36 0.86 3.56 -7.07
CA ASP A 36 -0.24 2.65 -7.33
C ASP A 36 -1.55 3.41 -7.38
N THR A 37 -1.68 4.14 -8.46
CA THR A 37 -2.86 4.91 -8.75
C THR A 37 -3.11 4.89 -10.24
N PHE A 38 -4.31 5.28 -10.61
CA PHE A 38 -4.67 5.61 -11.98
C PHE A 38 -3.51 6.27 -12.78
N PRO A 39 -3.23 5.81 -14.00
CA PRO A 39 -4.02 4.83 -14.75
C PRO A 39 -3.30 3.50 -15.02
N ASN A 40 -3.34 2.56 -14.08
CA ASN A 40 -2.85 1.21 -14.38
C ASN A 40 -3.68 0.55 -15.49
N PHE A 41 -4.99 0.58 -15.33
CA PHE A 41 -5.95 0.10 -16.32
C PHE A 41 -7.16 1.01 -16.33
N GLY A 42 -7.44 1.60 -17.48
CA GLY A 42 -8.58 2.49 -17.67
C GLY A 42 -9.60 1.88 -18.64
N LEU A 43 -10.86 1.82 -18.24
CA LEU A 43 -11.98 1.34 -19.04
C LEU A 43 -12.97 2.49 -19.24
N CYS A 44 -13.18 2.90 -20.46
CA CYS A 44 -14.19 3.88 -20.84
C CYS A 44 -15.35 3.18 -21.57
N THR A 45 -16.54 3.27 -21.02
CA THR A 45 -17.77 2.72 -21.61
C THR A 45 -18.86 3.80 -21.70
N LYS A 46 -20.03 3.44 -22.22
CA LYS A 46 -21.22 4.31 -22.19
C LYS A 46 -21.67 4.69 -20.76
N ASP A 47 -21.30 3.89 -19.75
CA ASP A 47 -21.64 4.10 -18.35
C ASP A 47 -20.61 4.96 -17.61
N GLY A 48 -19.56 5.40 -18.30
CA GLY A 48 -18.51 6.26 -17.77
C GLY A 48 -17.12 5.63 -17.79
N PHE A 49 -16.21 6.31 -17.10
CA PHE A 49 -14.82 5.89 -16.97
C PHE A 49 -14.61 5.18 -15.63
N ARG A 50 -13.87 4.06 -15.65
CA ARG A 50 -13.50 3.27 -14.47
C ARG A 50 -12.04 2.85 -14.54
N SER A 51 -11.42 2.67 -13.39
CA SER A 51 -10.12 2.02 -13.23
C SER A 51 -10.28 0.82 -12.28
N PRO A 52 -10.62 -0.37 -12.81
CA PRO A 52 -10.78 -1.56 -11.97
C PRO A 52 -9.50 -1.92 -11.24
N ASP A 53 -9.64 -2.45 -10.03
CA ASP A 53 -8.52 -3.05 -9.30
C ASP A 53 -7.93 -4.22 -10.10
N THR A 54 -6.62 -4.19 -10.32
CA THR A 54 -5.85 -5.24 -10.98
C THR A 54 -4.73 -5.78 -10.09
N THR A 55 -4.56 -5.22 -8.91
CA THR A 55 -3.36 -5.40 -8.06
C THR A 55 -3.70 -6.02 -6.71
N TYR A 56 -4.70 -5.47 -6.00
CA TYR A 56 -4.94 -5.81 -4.60
C TYR A 56 -5.82 -7.02 -4.42
N TRP A 57 -7.05 -6.99 -4.95
CA TRP A 57 -8.08 -8.01 -4.72
C TRP A 57 -9.02 -8.22 -5.91
N PRO A 58 -8.51 -8.27 -7.14
CA PRO A 58 -9.38 -8.43 -8.31
C PRO A 58 -10.05 -9.80 -8.37
N ASP A 59 -11.23 -9.84 -8.98
CA ASP A 59 -11.88 -11.09 -9.38
C ASP A 59 -11.38 -11.49 -10.77
N LEU A 60 -10.66 -12.60 -10.85
CA LEU A 60 -10.20 -13.17 -12.10
C LEU A 60 -10.83 -14.55 -12.32
N HIS A 61 -11.67 -14.67 -13.34
CA HIS A 61 -12.32 -15.93 -13.71
C HIS A 61 -13.08 -16.59 -12.54
N GLY A 62 -13.71 -15.80 -11.68
CA GLY A 62 -14.49 -16.29 -10.54
C GLY A 62 -13.67 -16.61 -9.28
N ALA A 63 -12.41 -16.28 -9.26
CA ALA A 63 -11.54 -16.42 -8.10
C ALA A 63 -10.88 -15.09 -7.71
N LYS A 64 -10.66 -14.88 -6.43
CA LYS A 64 -9.85 -13.76 -5.95
C LYS A 64 -8.38 -13.96 -6.32
N ALA A 65 -7.73 -12.89 -6.75
CA ALA A 65 -6.30 -12.83 -7.08
C ALA A 65 -5.68 -11.58 -6.44
N GLY A 66 -4.42 -11.33 -6.73
CA GLY A 66 -3.71 -10.11 -6.32
C GLY A 66 -2.96 -10.21 -5.00
N ALA A 67 -2.37 -9.11 -4.59
CA ALA A 67 -1.40 -9.02 -3.49
C ALA A 67 -1.96 -9.53 -2.15
N LEU A 68 -3.18 -9.17 -1.80
CA LEU A 68 -3.79 -9.61 -0.53
C LEU A 68 -3.98 -11.13 -0.47
N ARG A 69 -4.41 -11.74 -1.59
CA ARG A 69 -4.53 -13.20 -1.65
C ARG A 69 -3.17 -13.88 -1.45
N ASP A 70 -2.14 -13.38 -2.10
CA ASP A 70 -0.81 -13.97 -2.05
C ASP A 70 -0.18 -13.80 -0.67
N GLU A 71 -0.42 -12.67 0.00
CA GLU A 71 -0.05 -12.43 1.40
C GLU A 71 -0.68 -13.46 2.34
N PHE A 72 -2.00 -13.68 2.25
CA PHE A 72 -2.68 -14.67 3.08
C PHE A 72 -2.18 -16.10 2.83
N ILE A 73 -1.93 -16.46 1.57
CA ILE A 73 -1.38 -17.79 1.22
C ILE A 73 0.02 -17.94 1.81
N TYR A 74 0.89 -16.95 1.64
CA TYR A 74 2.24 -16.97 2.17
C TYR A 74 2.25 -17.11 3.70
N PHE A 75 1.47 -16.28 4.39
CA PHE A 75 1.37 -16.33 5.85
C PHE A 75 0.79 -17.65 6.35
N GLY A 76 -0.28 -18.13 5.71
CA GLY A 76 -0.87 -19.43 6.02
C GLY A 76 0.11 -20.57 5.84
N GLN A 77 0.94 -20.56 4.79
CA GLN A 77 1.97 -21.55 4.57
C GLN A 77 3.08 -21.47 5.62
N CYS A 78 3.46 -20.26 6.06
CA CYS A 78 4.41 -20.10 7.16
C CYS A 78 3.87 -20.73 8.46
N ALA A 79 2.58 -20.56 8.75
CA ALA A 79 1.94 -21.15 9.93
C ALA A 79 1.85 -22.68 9.85
N ILE A 80 1.54 -23.24 8.67
CA ILE A 80 1.50 -24.70 8.45
C ILE A 80 2.89 -25.33 8.61
N ASP A 81 3.92 -24.67 8.09
CA ASP A 81 5.30 -25.16 8.10
C ASP A 81 6.03 -24.85 9.42
N ASP A 82 5.36 -24.22 10.39
CA ASP A 82 5.95 -23.73 11.65
C ASP A 82 7.25 -22.93 11.43
N ARG A 83 7.25 -22.06 10.44
CA ARG A 83 8.38 -21.20 10.08
C ARG A 83 8.03 -19.71 10.19
N LYS A 84 9.01 -18.91 10.56
CA LYS A 84 8.84 -17.47 10.57
C LYS A 84 8.72 -16.91 9.14
N PRO A 85 7.86 -15.88 8.92
CA PRO A 85 7.86 -15.15 7.68
C PRO A 85 9.21 -14.45 7.44
N THR A 86 9.67 -14.43 6.20
CA THR A 86 10.96 -13.86 5.80
C THR A 86 10.85 -12.74 4.77
N ILE A 87 9.68 -12.58 4.14
CA ILE A 87 9.44 -11.48 3.20
C ILE A 87 9.23 -10.18 3.96
N VAL A 88 8.40 -10.23 5.01
CA VAL A 88 8.23 -9.15 6.00
C VAL A 88 8.23 -9.81 7.37
N THR A 89 9.15 -9.41 8.23
CA THR A 89 9.25 -9.93 9.59
C THR A 89 8.28 -9.19 10.54
N PRO A 90 7.91 -9.79 11.68
CA PRO A 90 7.13 -9.10 12.70
C PRO A 90 7.79 -7.81 13.20
N GLU A 91 9.11 -7.80 13.27
CA GLU A 91 9.90 -6.64 13.68
C GLU A 91 9.79 -5.49 12.67
N GLU A 92 9.91 -5.79 11.36
CA GLU A 92 9.70 -4.81 10.29
C GLU A 92 8.27 -4.28 10.25
N SER A 93 7.28 -5.15 10.49
CA SER A 93 5.87 -4.74 10.62
C SER A 93 5.67 -3.80 11.80
N MET A 94 6.31 -4.05 12.92
CA MET A 94 6.27 -3.17 14.10
C MET A 94 6.87 -1.80 13.80
N GLU A 95 7.99 -1.75 13.07
CA GLU A 95 8.59 -0.47 12.65
C GLU A 95 7.66 0.34 11.74
N SER A 96 6.94 -0.30 10.84
CA SER A 96 5.94 0.37 10.00
C SER A 96 4.83 1.01 10.83
N VAL A 97 4.33 0.31 11.84
CA VAL A 97 3.34 0.85 12.79
C VAL A 97 3.93 2.01 13.59
N ARG A 98 5.17 1.91 14.03
CA ARG A 98 5.87 2.96 14.78
C ARG A 98 5.99 4.26 13.97
N VAL A 99 6.34 4.16 12.70
CA VAL A 99 6.39 5.30 11.76
C VAL A 99 5.01 5.93 11.59
N THR A 100 3.97 5.11 11.43
CA THR A 100 2.59 5.59 11.28
C THR A 100 2.11 6.35 12.50
N LEU A 101 2.36 5.82 13.71
CA LEU A 101 2.00 6.48 14.97
C LEU A 101 2.77 7.80 15.15
N ALA A 102 4.03 7.85 14.76
CA ALA A 102 4.81 9.09 14.79
C ALA A 102 4.28 10.15 13.82
N ALA A 103 3.82 9.72 12.63
CA ALA A 103 3.18 10.63 11.68
C ALA A 103 1.87 11.19 12.23
N GLU A 104 1.04 10.37 12.88
CA GLU A 104 -0.20 10.79 13.54
C GLU A 104 0.10 11.80 14.68
N GLU A 105 1.08 11.51 15.51
CA GLU A 105 1.51 12.41 16.58
C GLU A 105 2.02 13.76 16.02
N SER A 106 2.83 13.72 14.96
CA SER A 106 3.30 14.91 14.26
C SER A 106 2.15 15.75 13.71
N ALA A 107 1.18 15.11 13.07
CA ALA A 107 -0.01 15.78 12.54
C ALA A 107 -0.85 16.42 13.66
N ARG A 108 -1.01 15.73 14.79
CA ARG A 108 -1.78 16.22 15.94
C ARG A 108 -1.10 17.40 16.64
N THR A 109 0.22 17.39 16.75
CA THR A 109 0.98 18.38 17.51
C THR A 109 1.55 19.51 16.67
N GLY A 110 1.68 19.32 15.35
CA GLY A 110 2.40 20.22 14.45
C GLY A 110 3.90 20.20 14.66
N GLN A 111 4.46 19.20 15.35
CA GLN A 111 5.87 19.08 15.69
C GLN A 111 6.53 17.91 14.97
N VAL A 112 7.83 18.02 14.73
CA VAL A 112 8.63 16.90 14.23
C VAL A 112 8.74 15.83 15.34
N VAL A 113 8.45 14.58 15.00
CA VAL A 113 8.67 13.43 15.87
C VAL A 113 9.92 12.71 15.42
N MET A 114 10.88 12.56 16.33
CA MET A 114 12.11 11.79 16.08
C MET A 114 11.87 10.32 16.44
N LEU A 115 12.33 9.43 15.60
CA LEU A 115 12.34 7.98 15.85
C LEU A 115 13.77 7.58 16.24
N ASP A 116 13.89 6.91 17.39
CA ASP A 116 15.15 6.37 17.90
C ASP A 116 15.54 5.06 17.21
#